data_074429074fbdf4f4cd754a08128c1c5c
#
_entry.id   074429074fbdf4f4cd754a08128c1c5c
#
_cell.length_a   1.000
_cell.length_b   1.000
_cell.length_c   1.000
_cell.angle_alpha   90.00
_cell.angle_beta   90.00
_cell.angle_gamma   90.00
#
_symmetry.space_group_name_H-M   'P 1'
#
loop_
_entity.id
_entity.type
_entity.pdbx_description
1 polymer ?
#
loop_
_entity_poly.entity_id
_entity_poly.type
_entity_poly.pdbx_seq_one_letter_code
_entity_poly.pdbx_strand_id
1 'polypeptide(L)'
;MKNISPIELQKILTAQPSAAVIDVRTPVEFGEVHVQQARSVPLDDLKPGALGLTKDQPVYLLCRSGQRATKAAEKFAKEGFTQLIVIEGGTLAWIDANLPVTRGVTKVISLERQVRITAGAIVFTGVLLAHFVNFHFIWVSGFIGAGLVFAGITDFCGMGLLLAKMPWNRRV
;
A
#
# COMPACT_ATOMS: atom_id res chain seq x y z
N MET A 1 -6.07 -21.64 1.48
CA MET A 1 -5.95 -20.35 0.79
C MET A 1 -6.13 -20.59 -0.70
N LYS A 2 -6.96 -19.80 -1.37
CA LYS A 2 -7.26 -19.87 -2.81
C LYS A 2 -6.94 -18.52 -3.44
N ASN A 3 -6.54 -18.52 -4.71
CA ASN A 3 -6.40 -17.29 -5.48
C ASN A 3 -7.51 -17.22 -6.53
N ILE A 4 -8.01 -16.01 -6.78
CA ILE A 4 -8.96 -15.73 -7.87
C ILE A 4 -8.58 -14.46 -8.62
N SER A 5 -9.02 -14.35 -9.85
CA SER A 5 -8.82 -13.15 -10.65
C SER A 5 -9.74 -12.01 -10.22
N PRO A 6 -9.40 -10.73 -10.54
CA PRO A 6 -10.29 -9.59 -10.35
C PRO A 6 -11.66 -9.76 -10.99
N ILE A 7 -11.71 -10.35 -12.18
CA ILE A 7 -12.97 -10.58 -12.93
C ILE A 7 -13.88 -11.55 -12.19
N GLU A 8 -13.32 -12.62 -11.59
CA GLU A 8 -14.08 -13.57 -10.76
C GLU A 8 -14.65 -12.90 -9.52
N LEU A 9 -13.82 -12.08 -8.82
CA LEU A 9 -14.31 -11.32 -7.67
C LEU A 9 -15.43 -10.36 -8.09
N GLN A 10 -15.32 -9.66 -9.22
CA GLN A 10 -16.36 -8.77 -9.71
C GLN A 10 -17.69 -9.51 -9.94
N LYS A 11 -17.67 -10.71 -10.49
CA LYS A 11 -18.87 -11.55 -10.66
C LYS A 11 -19.50 -11.90 -9.30
N ILE A 12 -18.66 -12.25 -8.32
CA ILE A 12 -19.10 -12.55 -6.96
C ILE A 12 -19.76 -11.31 -6.33
N LEU A 13 -19.13 -10.14 -6.43
CA LEU A 13 -19.65 -8.89 -5.88
C LEU A 13 -20.95 -8.43 -6.54
N THR A 14 -21.14 -8.75 -7.82
CA THR A 14 -22.40 -8.48 -8.52
C THR A 14 -23.52 -9.38 -7.98
N ALA A 15 -23.23 -10.65 -7.70
CA ALA A 15 -24.21 -11.59 -7.16
C ALA A 15 -24.42 -11.41 -5.64
N GLN A 16 -23.39 -11.04 -4.90
CA GLN A 16 -23.38 -10.89 -3.45
C GLN A 16 -22.64 -9.60 -3.04
N PRO A 17 -23.30 -8.44 -3.08
CA PRO A 17 -22.70 -7.14 -2.74
C PRO A 17 -22.17 -7.04 -1.31
N SER A 18 -22.64 -7.89 -0.39
CA SER A 18 -22.23 -7.96 1.01
C SER A 18 -21.03 -8.87 1.28
N ALA A 19 -20.38 -9.42 0.24
CA ALA A 19 -19.20 -10.26 0.40
C ALA A 19 -18.07 -9.50 1.13
N ALA A 20 -17.38 -10.18 2.05
CA ALA A 20 -16.35 -9.57 2.89
C ALA A 20 -15.06 -9.34 2.10
N VAL A 21 -14.90 -8.16 1.53
CA VAL A 21 -13.66 -7.73 0.84
C VAL A 21 -12.85 -6.82 1.75
N ILE A 22 -11.64 -7.22 2.07
CA ILE A 22 -10.72 -6.48 2.94
C ILE A 22 -9.53 -6.01 2.12
N ASP A 23 -9.36 -4.70 2.03
CA ASP A 23 -8.17 -4.08 1.42
C ASP A 23 -7.15 -3.77 2.52
N VAL A 24 -6.01 -4.43 2.46
CA VAL A 24 -4.95 -4.34 3.48
C VAL A 24 -3.84 -3.35 3.11
N ARG A 25 -4.11 -2.44 2.20
CA ARG A 25 -3.20 -1.34 1.86
C ARG A 25 -3.25 -0.24 2.92
N THR A 26 -2.33 0.71 2.76
CA THR A 26 -2.35 1.91 3.60
C THR A 26 -3.61 2.75 3.34
N PRO A 27 -4.08 3.55 4.32
CA PRO A 27 -5.22 4.44 4.14
C PRO A 27 -5.05 5.40 2.95
N VAL A 28 -3.83 5.86 2.69
CA VAL A 28 -3.52 6.75 1.55
C VAL A 28 -3.75 6.04 0.22
N GLU A 29 -3.24 4.80 0.05
CA GLU A 29 -3.47 4.02 -1.16
C GLU A 29 -4.95 3.70 -1.38
N PHE A 30 -5.67 3.40 -0.31
CA PHE A 30 -7.11 3.15 -0.34
C PHE A 30 -7.88 4.41 -0.73
N GLY A 31 -7.51 5.56 -0.14
CA GLY A 31 -8.14 6.85 -0.42
C GLY A 31 -7.90 7.35 -1.85
N GLU A 32 -6.81 6.95 -2.52
CA GLU A 32 -6.58 7.30 -3.94
C GLU A 32 -7.51 6.55 -4.87
N VAL A 33 -7.59 5.23 -4.69
CA VAL A 33 -8.42 4.35 -5.51
C VAL A 33 -8.67 3.03 -4.79
N HIS A 34 -9.91 2.58 -4.75
CA HIS A 34 -10.27 1.29 -4.14
C HIS A 34 -11.46 0.64 -4.83
N VAL A 35 -11.63 -0.65 -4.60
CA VAL A 35 -12.83 -1.40 -4.98
C VAL A 35 -13.98 -0.92 -4.11
N GLN A 36 -15.10 -0.56 -4.71
CA GLN A 36 -16.23 0.13 -4.03
C GLN A 36 -16.72 -0.61 -2.77
N GLN A 37 -16.77 -1.94 -2.79
CA GLN A 37 -17.24 -2.76 -1.68
C GLN A 37 -16.14 -3.13 -0.68
N ALA A 38 -14.87 -2.72 -0.92
CA ALA A 38 -13.78 -3.07 -0.04
C ALA A 38 -13.79 -2.24 1.25
N ARG A 39 -13.55 -2.92 2.37
CA ARG A 39 -13.30 -2.30 3.68
C ARG A 39 -11.80 -2.11 3.86
N SER A 40 -11.39 -0.88 4.17
CA SER A 40 -9.98 -0.57 4.47
C SER A 40 -9.59 -1.09 5.86
N VAL A 41 -8.60 -1.98 5.90
CA VAL A 41 -8.01 -2.49 7.14
C VAL A 41 -6.51 -2.69 6.88
N PRO A 42 -5.66 -1.69 7.17
CA PRO A 42 -4.22 -1.79 6.93
C PRO A 42 -3.59 -3.03 7.56
N LEU A 43 -2.64 -3.66 6.86
CA LEU A 43 -2.00 -4.91 7.31
C LEU A 43 -1.38 -4.80 8.70
N ASP A 44 -0.86 -3.62 9.06
CA ASP A 44 -0.20 -3.40 10.35
C ASP A 44 -1.21 -3.33 11.50
N ASP A 45 -2.43 -2.84 11.22
CA ASP A 45 -3.53 -2.74 12.20
C ASP A 45 -4.47 -3.95 12.15
N LEU A 46 -4.21 -4.92 11.26
CA LEU A 46 -5.10 -6.05 11.02
C LEU A 46 -5.18 -6.99 12.22
N LYS A 47 -6.37 -7.04 12.81
CA LYS A 47 -6.79 -7.97 13.87
C LYS A 47 -8.06 -8.70 13.38
N PRO A 48 -7.93 -9.88 12.75
CA PRO A 48 -9.06 -10.59 12.13
C PRO A 48 -10.25 -10.80 13.05
N GLY A 49 -10.03 -11.21 14.30
CA GLY A 49 -11.10 -11.46 15.28
C GLY A 49 -11.89 -10.20 15.67
N ALA A 50 -11.36 -8.99 15.47
CA ALA A 50 -12.03 -7.74 15.77
C ALA A 50 -12.92 -7.22 14.63
N LEU A 51 -12.93 -7.90 13.46
CA LEU A 51 -13.64 -7.42 12.28
C LEU A 51 -15.13 -7.78 12.24
N GLY A 52 -15.61 -8.61 13.18
CA GLY A 52 -16.99 -9.09 13.21
C GLY A 52 -17.33 -10.07 12.10
N LEU A 53 -16.33 -10.74 11.53
CA LEU A 53 -16.51 -11.73 10.46
C LEU A 53 -16.66 -13.13 11.06
N THR A 54 -17.48 -13.97 10.45
CA THR A 54 -17.57 -15.39 10.83
C THR A 54 -16.45 -16.18 10.18
N LYS A 55 -15.91 -17.18 10.91
CA LYS A 55 -14.70 -17.91 10.47
C LYS A 55 -14.93 -18.79 9.24
N ASP A 56 -16.17 -19.16 9.00
CA ASP A 56 -16.56 -20.06 7.92
C ASP A 56 -17.02 -19.32 6.65
N GLN A 57 -17.14 -17.99 6.70
CA GLN A 57 -17.50 -17.21 5.51
C GLN A 57 -16.28 -16.92 4.65
N PRO A 58 -16.45 -16.77 3.31
CA PRO A 58 -15.39 -16.35 2.43
C PRO A 58 -14.91 -14.93 2.76
N VAL A 59 -13.58 -14.76 2.91
CA VAL A 59 -12.93 -13.46 3.08
C VAL A 59 -12.02 -13.20 1.89
N TYR A 60 -12.31 -12.15 1.15
CA TYR A 60 -11.55 -11.74 -0.03
C TYR A 60 -10.53 -10.69 0.37
N LEU A 61 -9.25 -10.97 0.12
CA LEU A 61 -8.14 -10.16 0.56
C LEU A 61 -7.50 -9.46 -0.62
N LEU A 62 -7.46 -8.14 -0.56
CA LEU A 62 -6.95 -7.27 -1.61
C LEU A 62 -5.77 -6.44 -1.09
N CYS A 63 -4.76 -6.25 -1.92
CA CYS A 63 -3.73 -5.24 -1.73
C CYS A 63 -3.29 -4.70 -3.11
N ARG A 64 -2.13 -4.03 -3.19
CA ARG A 64 -1.66 -3.48 -4.46
C ARG A 64 -1.39 -4.56 -5.52
N SER A 65 -0.64 -5.63 -5.16
CA SER A 65 -0.14 -6.67 -6.11
C SER A 65 -0.33 -8.12 -5.63
N GLY A 66 -0.95 -8.34 -4.45
CA GLY A 66 -1.17 -9.69 -3.88
C GLY A 66 -0.28 -10.02 -2.67
N GLN A 67 0.95 -9.53 -2.57
CA GLN A 67 1.91 -9.92 -1.53
C GLN A 67 1.43 -9.61 -0.09
N ARG A 68 0.95 -8.39 0.17
CA ARG A 68 0.40 -8.02 1.50
C ARG A 68 -0.88 -8.79 1.81
N ALA A 69 -1.71 -9.09 0.79
CA ALA A 69 -2.91 -9.88 0.93
C ALA A 69 -2.59 -11.33 1.35
N THR A 70 -1.52 -11.93 0.85
CA THR A 70 -1.04 -13.24 1.29
C THR A 70 -0.63 -13.22 2.76
N LYS A 71 0.13 -12.23 3.20
CA LYS A 71 0.48 -12.05 4.62
C LYS A 71 -0.75 -11.83 5.51
N ALA A 72 -1.76 -11.12 4.99
CA ALA A 72 -3.03 -10.96 5.68
C ALA A 72 -3.77 -12.31 5.81
N ALA A 73 -3.81 -13.11 4.75
CA ALA A 73 -4.40 -14.44 4.79
C ALA A 73 -3.76 -15.33 5.86
N GLU A 74 -2.43 -15.27 6.02
CA GLU A 74 -1.73 -15.99 7.09
C GLU A 74 -2.17 -15.54 8.50
N LYS A 75 -2.40 -14.22 8.70
CA LYS A 75 -2.93 -13.69 9.97
C LYS A 75 -4.35 -14.20 10.22
N PHE A 76 -5.23 -14.17 9.22
CA PHE A 76 -6.58 -14.72 9.32
C PHE A 76 -6.58 -16.24 9.61
N ALA A 77 -5.73 -17.00 8.93
CA ALA A 77 -5.61 -18.46 9.15
C ALA A 77 -5.19 -18.80 10.59
N LYS A 78 -4.26 -18.04 11.17
CA LYS A 78 -3.84 -18.20 12.57
C LYS A 78 -4.98 -17.98 13.57
N GLU A 79 -5.99 -17.20 13.22
CA GLU A 79 -7.19 -16.97 14.04
C GLU A 79 -8.34 -17.92 13.70
N GLY A 80 -8.10 -18.91 12.81
CA GLY A 80 -9.03 -20.00 12.52
C GLY A 80 -10.03 -19.72 11.41
N PHE A 81 -9.80 -18.72 10.56
CA PHE A 81 -10.60 -18.52 9.35
C PHE A 81 -10.24 -19.54 8.28
N THR A 82 -11.24 -20.17 7.65
CA THR A 82 -11.05 -21.32 6.77
C THR A 82 -11.13 -20.97 5.28
N GLN A 83 -11.93 -19.96 4.90
CA GLN A 83 -12.17 -19.61 3.51
C GLN A 83 -11.47 -18.30 3.14
N LEU A 84 -10.16 -18.36 2.91
CA LEU A 84 -9.33 -17.21 2.60
C LEU A 84 -8.99 -17.18 1.12
N ILE A 85 -9.32 -16.06 0.47
CA ILE A 85 -9.20 -15.87 -0.98
C ILE A 85 -8.41 -14.61 -1.24
N VAL A 86 -7.28 -14.74 -1.92
CA VAL A 86 -6.40 -13.63 -2.32
C VAL A 86 -6.70 -13.25 -3.77
N ILE A 87 -6.77 -11.96 -4.04
CA ILE A 87 -7.01 -11.43 -5.38
C ILE A 87 -5.68 -11.29 -6.12
N GLU A 88 -5.52 -12.04 -7.21
CA GLU A 88 -4.32 -12.04 -8.05
C GLU A 88 -4.05 -10.66 -8.64
N GLY A 89 -2.80 -10.21 -8.56
CA GLY A 89 -2.39 -8.89 -9.05
C GLY A 89 -3.01 -7.71 -8.31
N GLY A 90 -3.89 -7.96 -7.34
CA GLY A 90 -4.48 -6.97 -6.45
C GLY A 90 -5.21 -5.84 -7.16
N THR A 91 -5.14 -4.63 -6.59
CA THR A 91 -5.79 -3.43 -7.13
C THR A 91 -5.22 -3.01 -8.49
N LEU A 92 -3.94 -3.31 -8.78
CA LEU A 92 -3.36 -3.03 -10.10
C LEU A 92 -4.07 -3.84 -11.18
N ALA A 93 -4.17 -5.15 -11.02
CA ALA A 93 -4.87 -6.01 -11.98
C ALA A 93 -6.38 -5.69 -12.07
N TRP A 94 -7.01 -5.22 -10.97
CA TRP A 94 -8.38 -4.73 -10.98
C TRP A 94 -8.56 -3.52 -11.90
N ILE A 95 -7.63 -2.55 -11.82
CA ILE A 95 -7.63 -1.35 -12.65
C ILE A 95 -7.33 -1.70 -14.11
N ASP A 96 -6.33 -2.55 -14.36
CA ASP A 96 -5.95 -3.00 -15.69
C ASP A 96 -7.09 -3.74 -16.42
N ALA A 97 -7.92 -4.45 -15.64
CA ALA A 97 -9.14 -5.08 -16.14
C ALA A 97 -10.31 -4.09 -16.35
N ASN A 98 -10.11 -2.78 -16.18
CA ASN A 98 -11.11 -1.72 -16.29
C ASN A 98 -12.37 -1.97 -15.43
N LEU A 99 -12.23 -2.60 -14.27
CA LEU A 99 -13.32 -2.87 -13.35
C LEU A 99 -13.68 -1.63 -12.51
N PRO A 100 -14.91 -1.53 -11.98
CA PRO A 100 -15.36 -0.36 -11.24
C PRO A 100 -14.51 -0.07 -10.02
N VAL A 101 -14.08 1.19 -9.87
CA VAL A 101 -13.31 1.68 -8.72
C VAL A 101 -13.92 2.98 -8.20
N THR A 102 -13.82 3.19 -6.90
CA THR A 102 -14.02 4.49 -6.27
C THR A 102 -12.68 5.22 -6.26
N ARG A 103 -12.64 6.45 -6.77
CA ARG A 103 -11.46 7.31 -6.72
C ARG A 103 -11.71 8.44 -5.76
N GLY A 104 -10.77 8.66 -4.85
CA GLY A 104 -10.84 9.79 -3.92
C GLY A 104 -10.62 11.13 -4.64
N VAL A 105 -11.25 12.16 -4.10
CA VAL A 105 -11.12 13.54 -4.61
C VAL A 105 -9.77 14.16 -4.23
N THR A 106 -9.14 13.68 -3.18
CA THR A 106 -7.84 14.14 -2.70
C THR A 106 -6.71 13.43 -3.47
N LYS A 107 -6.06 14.16 -4.38
CA LYS A 107 -4.76 13.75 -4.92
C LYS A 107 -3.72 13.84 -3.80
N VAL A 108 -3.71 12.88 -2.89
CA VAL A 108 -2.60 12.75 -1.95
C VAL A 108 -1.37 12.31 -2.76
N ILE A 109 -0.28 13.06 -2.65
CA ILE A 109 0.98 12.69 -3.30
C ILE A 109 1.40 11.34 -2.73
N SER A 110 1.53 10.31 -3.59
CA SER A 110 1.93 8.98 -3.15
C SER A 110 3.23 9.03 -2.34
N LEU A 111 3.37 8.15 -1.35
CA LEU A 111 4.55 8.12 -0.48
C LEU A 111 5.84 8.02 -1.29
N GLU A 112 5.84 7.24 -2.36
CA GLU A 112 6.98 7.10 -3.28
C GLU A 112 7.35 8.44 -3.95
N ARG A 113 6.36 9.21 -4.39
CA ARG A 113 6.60 10.55 -4.95
C ARG A 113 7.12 11.52 -3.89
N GLN A 114 6.60 11.46 -2.66
CA GLN A 114 7.10 12.27 -1.54
C GLN A 114 8.57 11.96 -1.26
N VAL A 115 8.96 10.68 -1.23
CA VAL A 115 10.36 10.25 -1.05
C VAL A 115 11.23 10.81 -2.17
N ARG A 116 10.82 10.67 -3.44
CA ARG A 116 11.59 11.18 -4.59
C ARG A 116 11.77 12.70 -4.53
N ILE A 117 10.71 13.44 -4.22
CA ILE A 117 10.75 14.90 -4.10
C ILE A 117 11.69 15.30 -2.96
N THR A 118 11.53 14.71 -1.79
CA THR A 118 12.33 15.06 -0.60
C THR A 118 13.81 14.72 -0.80
N ALA A 119 14.11 13.51 -1.29
CA ALA A 119 15.48 13.09 -1.55
C ALA A 119 16.13 13.95 -2.64
N GLY A 120 15.43 14.21 -3.74
CA GLY A 120 15.90 15.06 -4.81
C GLY A 120 16.15 16.51 -4.35
N ALA A 121 15.26 17.07 -3.53
CA ALA A 121 15.44 18.41 -2.96
C ALA A 121 16.68 18.50 -2.04
N ILE A 122 16.92 17.48 -1.20
CA ILE A 122 18.10 17.48 -0.32
C ILE A 122 19.37 17.36 -1.15
N VAL A 123 19.42 16.46 -2.16
CA VAL A 123 20.59 16.33 -3.04
C VAL A 123 20.85 17.63 -3.78
N PHE A 124 19.82 18.23 -4.38
CA PHE A 124 19.96 19.50 -5.12
C PHE A 124 20.45 20.63 -4.22
N THR A 125 19.84 20.78 -3.03
CA THR A 125 20.28 21.79 -2.05
C THR A 125 21.72 21.56 -1.59
N GLY A 126 22.08 20.30 -1.33
CA GLY A 126 23.45 19.95 -0.93
C GLY A 126 24.50 20.32 -1.98
N VAL A 127 24.18 20.11 -3.27
CA VAL A 127 25.05 20.51 -4.39
C VAL A 127 25.17 22.04 -4.47
N LEU A 128 24.07 22.77 -4.34
CA LEU A 128 24.12 24.24 -4.34
C LEU A 128 24.96 24.79 -3.18
N LEU A 129 24.76 24.27 -1.97
CA LEU A 129 25.55 24.65 -0.80
C LEU A 129 27.02 24.29 -0.96
N ALA A 130 27.33 23.14 -1.56
CA ALA A 130 28.70 22.76 -1.85
C ALA A 130 29.39 23.72 -2.81
N HIS A 131 28.64 24.25 -3.80
CA HIS A 131 29.18 25.19 -4.78
C HIS A 131 29.33 26.63 -4.24
N PHE A 132 28.31 27.13 -3.52
CA PHE A 132 28.25 28.55 -3.14
C PHE A 132 28.75 28.85 -1.70
N VAL A 133 28.76 27.83 -0.79
CA VAL A 133 29.06 28.05 0.63
C VAL A 133 30.31 27.28 1.06
N ASN A 134 30.27 25.96 1.02
CA ASN A 134 31.40 25.13 1.45
C ASN A 134 31.31 23.74 0.82
N PHE A 135 32.44 23.30 0.22
CA PHE A 135 32.53 22.01 -0.48
C PHE A 135 32.12 20.81 0.38
N HIS A 136 32.23 20.86 1.70
CA HIS A 136 31.83 19.77 2.58
C HIS A 136 30.35 19.39 2.49
N PHE A 137 29.47 20.27 2.02
CA PHE A 137 28.05 19.93 1.81
C PHE A 137 27.83 18.89 0.71
N ILE A 138 28.83 18.58 -0.12
CA ILE A 138 28.75 17.50 -1.11
C ILE A 138 28.50 16.13 -0.45
N TRP A 139 29.00 15.92 0.76
CA TRP A 139 28.81 14.68 1.50
C TRP A 139 27.36 14.41 1.85
N VAL A 140 26.56 15.46 2.04
CA VAL A 140 25.10 15.32 2.27
C VAL A 140 24.44 14.72 1.04
N SER A 141 24.77 15.23 -0.14
CA SER A 141 24.25 14.71 -1.42
C SER A 141 24.68 13.27 -1.66
N GLY A 142 25.97 12.97 -1.37
CA GLY A 142 26.53 11.62 -1.48
C GLY A 142 25.83 10.62 -0.56
N PHE A 143 25.59 10.99 0.69
CA PHE A 143 24.91 10.14 1.67
C PHE A 143 23.47 9.81 1.24
N ILE A 144 22.71 10.82 0.80
CA ILE A 144 21.33 10.60 0.33
C ILE A 144 21.33 9.76 -0.95
N GLY A 145 22.27 10.02 -1.88
CA GLY A 145 22.42 9.20 -3.10
C GLY A 145 22.70 7.73 -2.81
N ALA A 146 23.64 7.45 -1.91
CA ALA A 146 23.95 6.09 -1.47
C ALA A 146 22.75 5.41 -0.79
N GLY A 147 21.99 6.17 0.03
CA GLY A 147 20.76 5.68 0.66
C GLY A 147 19.68 5.32 -0.36
N LEU A 148 19.55 6.07 -1.46
CA LEU A 148 18.61 5.75 -2.54
C LEU A 148 19.01 4.48 -3.30
N VAL A 149 20.30 4.28 -3.57
CA VAL A 149 20.81 3.05 -4.18
C VAL A 149 20.54 1.84 -3.27
N PHE A 150 20.84 1.97 -1.98
CA PHE A 150 20.56 0.93 -0.99
C PHE A 150 19.08 0.59 -0.94
N ALA A 151 18.20 1.60 -0.90
CA ALA A 151 16.76 1.41 -0.90
C ALA A 151 16.25 0.72 -2.17
N GLY A 152 16.86 1.01 -3.33
CA GLY A 152 16.50 0.36 -4.59
C GLY A 152 16.89 -1.12 -4.66
N ILE A 153 17.96 -1.52 -3.96
CA ILE A 153 18.44 -2.91 -3.93
C ILE A 153 17.69 -3.75 -2.90
N THR A 154 17.37 -3.15 -1.73
CA THR A 154 16.85 -3.88 -0.56
C THR A 154 15.35 -3.74 -0.33
N ASP A 155 14.66 -2.90 -1.10
CA ASP A 155 13.28 -2.45 -0.86
C ASP A 155 13.06 -1.81 0.53
N PHE A 156 14.16 -1.47 1.24
CA PHE A 156 14.11 -0.81 2.53
C PHE A 156 14.43 0.67 2.40
N CYS A 157 13.44 1.54 2.62
CA CYS A 157 13.60 2.98 2.56
C CYS A 157 13.32 3.65 3.92
N GLY A 158 14.37 4.06 4.64
CA GLY A 158 14.25 4.75 5.93
C GLY A 158 13.48 6.08 5.84
N MET A 159 13.67 6.85 4.75
CA MET A 159 12.92 8.08 4.49
C MET A 159 11.44 7.79 4.26
N GLY A 160 11.11 6.70 3.56
CA GLY A 160 9.73 6.26 3.37
C GLY A 160 9.04 5.93 4.69
N LEU A 161 9.71 5.23 5.61
CA LEU A 161 9.19 4.95 6.95
C LEU A 161 8.96 6.23 7.77
N LEU A 162 9.86 7.20 7.66
CA LEU A 162 9.72 8.49 8.34
C LEU A 162 8.55 9.29 7.78
N LEU A 163 8.43 9.42 6.47
CA LEU A 163 7.33 10.12 5.81
C LEU A 163 5.98 9.44 6.05
N ALA A 164 5.92 8.11 6.13
CA ALA A 164 4.70 7.38 6.45
C ALA A 164 4.13 7.72 7.84
N LYS A 165 4.99 8.11 8.80
CA LYS A 165 4.59 8.52 10.15
C LYS A 165 4.09 9.97 10.23
N MET A 166 4.23 10.76 9.17
CA MET A 166 3.82 12.17 9.17
C MET A 166 2.29 12.33 9.23
N PRO A 167 1.78 13.40 9.89
CA PRO A 167 0.34 13.58 10.12
C PRO A 167 -0.50 13.56 8.84
N TRP A 168 0.02 14.08 7.74
CA TRP A 168 -0.68 14.10 6.45
C TRP A 168 -0.76 12.74 5.76
N ASN A 169 0.08 11.79 6.14
CA ASN A 169 0.05 10.42 5.63
C ASN A 169 -0.73 9.46 6.56
N ARG A 170 -1.12 9.93 7.77
CA ARG A 170 -1.92 9.15 8.73
C ARG A 170 -3.42 9.44 8.64
N ARG A 171 -3.83 10.45 7.87
CA ARG A 171 -5.24 10.84 7.76
C ARG A 171 -5.95 9.99 6.73
N VAL A 172 -6.84 9.14 7.21
CA VAL A 172 -8.16 8.82 6.63
C VAL A 172 -9.14 8.74 7.76
#